data_354ff60e6f4a48c4c9f7bfc7be79f70a
#
_entry.id   354ff60e6f4a48c4c9f7bfc7be79f70a
#
_cell.length_a   1.000
_cell.length_b   1.000
_cell.length_c   1.000
_cell.angle_alpha   90.00
_cell.angle_beta   90.00
_cell.angle_gamma   90.00
#
_symmetry.space_group_name_H-M   'P 1'
#
loop_
_entity.id
_entity.type
_entity.pdbx_description
1 polymer ?
#
loop_
_entity_poly.entity_id
_entity_poly.type
_entity_poly.pdbx_seq_one_letter_code
_entity_poly.pdbx_strand_id
1 'polypeptide(L)'
;VSWISIFRLALVQMALGAMVVLTTSTLNRLMAVELMLPALVPGLLVGLHHAVQMTRPRMGFGSDMGGRRTPWIAGGMAVLALGGFLAAVATAWMSTDRLAGLGLAVLGYTLVGLGVSAAGTSLLVLLAKQVEQERRAAAATLVWVLMIVGFAVTAGLAGRWLDPYSPARLVLVSGTVSLVALCVAWAALWGVEQDGSRVAAPSGAAKPSFRVALAQAWTDPDARRFTIFVFVSMVAYSAQDLILEPFAGIRFGLTPGESTQLSGVQHGGTLAGMLLGALAGRRWAGVSFGSLRAWIVAGCGASALALAGLVVGSLQEGTTWPLRANVFILGVANGAFSIAAIGSMMALAGQGQPSREGVRMGLWGAAQATGFALGGFLGTAASDLARWLIGSQVTAYVCVFAAEAALFLLAAALARHIALPASASRTVMPHGPRAEFRPPASRGSI
;
A
#
# COMPACT_ATOMS: atom_id res chain seq x y z
N VAL A 1 3.60 3.08 -24.66
CA VAL A 1 4.77 2.50 -23.93
C VAL A 1 4.69 0.99 -23.95
N SER A 2 5.86 0.33 -24.16
CA SER A 2 5.94 -1.13 -24.19
C SER A 2 5.70 -1.75 -22.81
N TRP A 3 5.28 -3.02 -22.75
CA TRP A 3 5.16 -3.76 -21.49
C TRP A 3 6.50 -3.87 -20.73
N ILE A 4 7.62 -3.88 -21.46
CA ILE A 4 8.97 -3.86 -20.87
C ILE A 4 9.20 -2.57 -20.08
N SER A 5 8.81 -1.42 -20.63
CA SER A 5 8.94 -0.14 -19.90
C SER A 5 8.02 -0.07 -18.68
N ILE A 6 6.79 -0.62 -18.77
CA ILE A 6 5.87 -0.72 -17.62
C ILE A 6 6.49 -1.62 -16.54
N PHE A 7 7.07 -2.76 -16.91
CA PHE A 7 7.74 -3.66 -15.98
C PHE A 7 8.95 -2.99 -15.31
N ARG A 8 9.77 -2.24 -16.08
CA ARG A 8 10.89 -1.46 -15.53
C ARG A 8 10.43 -0.42 -14.50
N LEU A 9 9.34 0.30 -14.77
CA LEU A 9 8.74 1.22 -13.79
C LEU A 9 8.21 0.47 -12.56
N ALA A 10 7.65 -0.72 -12.75
CA ALA A 10 7.20 -1.56 -11.65
C ALA A 10 8.38 -2.09 -10.78
N LEU A 11 9.57 -2.33 -11.37
CA LEU A 11 10.79 -2.63 -10.60
C LEU A 11 11.23 -1.48 -9.69
N VAL A 12 11.03 -0.23 -10.11
CA VAL A 12 11.29 0.93 -9.22
C VAL A 12 10.37 0.89 -8.01
N GLN A 13 9.10 0.55 -8.20
CA GLN A 13 8.15 0.43 -7.10
C GLN A 13 8.49 -0.76 -6.18
N MET A 14 8.99 -1.87 -6.75
CA MET A 14 9.51 -3.01 -5.99
C MET A 14 10.69 -2.59 -5.11
N ALA A 15 11.64 -1.84 -5.66
CA ALA A 15 12.79 -1.32 -4.94
C ALA A 15 12.37 -0.35 -3.82
N LEU A 16 11.37 0.52 -4.07
CA LEU A 16 10.78 1.39 -3.06
C LEU A 16 10.19 0.57 -1.91
N GLY A 17 9.39 -0.45 -2.23
CA GLY A 17 8.82 -1.37 -1.24
C GLY A 17 9.90 -2.06 -0.41
N ALA A 18 10.96 -2.55 -1.04
CA ALA A 18 12.08 -3.21 -0.37
C ALA A 18 12.71 -2.36 0.74
N MET A 19 12.86 -1.04 0.52
CA MET A 19 13.40 -0.13 1.53
C MET A 19 12.38 0.20 2.63
N VAL A 20 11.10 0.38 2.27
CA VAL A 20 10.06 0.76 3.22
C VAL A 20 9.75 -0.35 4.21
N VAL A 21 9.72 -1.63 3.80
CA VAL A 21 9.35 -2.73 4.68
C VAL A 21 10.29 -2.86 5.89
N LEU A 22 11.59 -2.62 5.73
CA LEU A 22 12.53 -2.67 6.85
C LEU A 22 12.26 -1.57 7.88
N THR A 23 11.90 -0.36 7.42
CA THR A 23 11.62 0.76 8.34
C THR A 23 10.32 0.61 9.09
N THR A 24 9.30 0.05 8.47
CA THR A 24 7.97 -0.11 9.09
C THR A 24 7.83 -1.37 9.94
N SER A 25 8.51 -2.44 9.57
CA SER A 25 8.44 -3.74 10.28
C SER A 25 9.65 -3.96 11.18
N THR A 26 10.82 -4.19 10.61
CA THR A 26 12.02 -4.63 11.34
C THR A 26 12.48 -3.61 12.38
N LEU A 27 12.64 -2.33 11.98
CA LEU A 27 13.10 -1.29 12.92
C LEU A 27 12.07 -1.03 14.02
N ASN A 28 10.77 -1.06 13.69
CA ASN A 28 9.69 -0.96 14.66
C ASN A 28 9.79 -2.06 15.74
N ARG A 29 9.96 -3.30 15.32
CA ARG A 29 10.11 -4.43 16.25
C ARG A 29 11.36 -4.28 17.12
N LEU A 30 12.50 -3.89 16.54
CA LEU A 30 13.74 -3.70 17.31
C LEU A 30 13.60 -2.61 18.37
N MET A 31 12.98 -1.49 18.04
CA MET A 31 12.72 -0.42 18.99
C MET A 31 11.78 -0.86 20.13
N ALA A 32 10.72 -1.59 19.81
CA ALA A 32 9.73 -2.01 20.79
C ALA A 32 10.19 -3.17 21.67
N VAL A 33 10.93 -4.14 21.12
CA VAL A 33 11.28 -5.39 21.81
C VAL A 33 12.72 -5.36 22.34
N GLU A 34 13.72 -5.11 21.46
CA GLU A 34 15.13 -5.16 21.88
C GLU A 34 15.54 -3.92 22.68
N LEU A 35 15.05 -2.73 22.29
CA LEU A 35 15.36 -1.48 23.00
C LEU A 35 14.36 -1.15 24.10
N MET A 36 13.32 -1.97 24.27
CA MET A 36 12.26 -1.80 25.27
C MET A 36 11.63 -0.40 25.28
N LEU A 37 11.50 0.21 24.10
CA LEU A 37 10.83 1.49 23.95
C LEU A 37 9.30 1.29 23.97
N PRO A 38 8.52 2.28 24.45
CA PRO A 38 7.07 2.27 24.26
C PRO A 38 6.73 2.12 22.76
N ALA A 39 5.75 1.28 22.42
CA ALA A 39 5.35 1.05 21.04
C ALA A 39 4.91 2.33 20.32
N LEU A 40 4.45 3.31 21.09
CA LEU A 40 4.11 4.65 20.60
C LEU A 40 5.30 5.34 19.91
N VAL A 41 6.55 5.12 20.37
CA VAL A 41 7.74 5.79 19.80
C VAL A 41 7.95 5.38 18.33
N PRO A 42 8.13 4.09 18.00
CA PRO A 42 8.22 3.68 16.58
C PRO A 42 6.92 3.99 15.83
N GLY A 43 5.75 3.91 16.47
CA GLY A 43 4.47 4.30 15.87
C GLY A 43 4.45 5.77 15.44
N LEU A 44 4.97 6.68 16.26
CA LEU A 44 5.12 8.10 15.92
C LEU A 44 6.11 8.33 14.77
N LEU A 45 7.22 7.60 14.72
CA LEU A 45 8.20 7.69 13.63
C LEU A 45 7.58 7.24 12.30
N VAL A 46 6.85 6.13 12.29
CA VAL A 46 6.11 5.68 11.10
C VAL A 46 4.97 6.65 10.77
N GLY A 47 4.27 7.17 11.76
CA GLY A 47 3.27 8.24 11.59
C GLY A 47 3.88 9.49 10.96
N LEU A 48 5.06 9.92 11.38
CA LEU A 48 5.82 11.02 10.79
C LEU A 48 6.15 10.76 9.31
N HIS A 49 6.63 9.55 8.99
CA HIS A 49 6.88 9.14 7.61
C HIS A 49 5.61 9.29 6.74
N HIS A 50 4.46 8.87 7.23
CA HIS A 50 3.18 9.05 6.51
C HIS A 50 2.73 10.52 6.47
N ALA A 51 2.90 11.28 7.55
CA ALA A 51 2.57 12.70 7.58
C ALA A 51 3.39 13.52 6.57
N VAL A 52 4.68 13.22 6.45
CA VAL A 52 5.54 13.85 5.43
C VAL A 52 5.05 13.53 4.01
N GLN A 53 4.41 12.38 3.77
CA GLN A 53 3.83 12.04 2.47
C GLN A 53 2.64 12.94 2.07
N MET A 54 2.08 13.75 2.97
CA MET A 54 1.14 14.80 2.60
C MET A 54 1.79 15.89 1.70
N THR A 55 3.11 15.89 1.57
CA THR A 55 3.84 16.75 0.59
C THR A 55 3.72 16.24 -0.86
N ARG A 56 3.14 15.07 -1.12
CA ARG A 56 2.98 14.49 -2.48
C ARG A 56 2.42 15.45 -3.53
N PRO A 57 1.40 16.28 -3.27
CA PRO A 57 0.91 17.24 -4.26
C PRO A 57 1.97 18.25 -4.68
N ARG A 58 2.81 18.69 -3.74
CA ARG A 58 3.93 19.63 -4.01
C ARG A 58 5.03 18.95 -4.84
N MET A 59 5.36 17.69 -4.53
CA MET A 59 6.35 16.91 -5.30
C MET A 59 5.85 16.64 -6.72
N GLY A 60 4.56 16.31 -6.87
CA GLY A 60 3.91 16.16 -8.18
C GLY A 60 3.98 17.44 -9.02
N PHE A 61 3.65 18.57 -8.43
CA PHE A 61 3.75 19.89 -9.08
C PHE A 61 5.21 20.19 -9.49
N GLY A 62 6.20 19.99 -8.60
CA GLY A 62 7.60 20.20 -8.92
C GLY A 62 8.08 19.32 -10.09
N SER A 63 7.64 18.05 -10.13
CA SER A 63 7.96 17.15 -11.23
C SER A 63 7.30 17.55 -12.57
N ASP A 64 6.14 18.19 -12.52
CA ASP A 64 5.46 18.71 -13.71
C ASP A 64 6.16 19.97 -14.27
N MET A 65 6.64 20.85 -13.39
CA MET A 65 7.39 22.05 -13.78
C MET A 65 8.78 21.72 -14.34
N GLY A 66 9.43 20.67 -13.85
CA GLY A 66 10.77 20.25 -14.29
C GLY A 66 10.83 19.62 -15.70
N GLY A 67 9.70 19.38 -16.35
CA GLY A 67 9.61 18.81 -17.70
C GLY A 67 10.01 17.32 -17.82
N ARG A 68 10.88 16.81 -16.94
CA ARG A 68 11.30 15.40 -16.85
C ARG A 68 11.03 14.87 -15.45
N ARG A 69 10.50 13.64 -15.36
CA ARG A 69 10.15 13.00 -14.09
C ARG A 69 11.20 12.04 -13.56
N THR A 70 11.98 11.47 -14.47
CA THR A 70 13.07 10.54 -14.11
C THR A 70 14.02 11.11 -13.04
N PRO A 71 14.47 12.39 -13.08
CA PRO A 71 15.31 12.95 -12.02
C PRO A 71 14.62 12.98 -10.64
N TRP A 72 13.31 13.27 -10.60
CA TRP A 72 12.54 13.27 -9.36
C TRP A 72 12.38 11.86 -8.78
N ILE A 73 12.20 10.86 -9.64
CA ILE A 73 12.13 9.45 -9.22
C ILE A 73 13.52 9.01 -8.72
N ALA A 74 14.57 9.25 -9.50
CA ALA A 74 15.94 8.85 -9.15
C ALA A 74 16.45 9.54 -7.88
N GLY A 75 16.21 10.85 -7.74
CA GLY A 75 16.56 11.63 -6.55
C GLY A 75 15.73 11.20 -5.33
N GLY A 76 14.43 10.98 -5.53
CA GLY A 76 13.53 10.46 -4.49
C GLY A 76 13.97 9.10 -3.96
N MET A 77 14.39 8.18 -4.85
CA MET A 77 14.94 6.87 -4.47
C MET A 77 16.24 6.99 -3.70
N ALA A 78 17.12 7.93 -4.06
CA ALA A 78 18.36 8.20 -3.32
C ALA A 78 18.06 8.75 -1.91
N VAL A 79 17.13 9.70 -1.80
CA VAL A 79 16.68 10.24 -0.49
C VAL A 79 16.04 9.14 0.37
N LEU A 80 15.23 8.26 -0.22
CA LEU A 80 14.63 7.12 0.45
C LEU A 80 15.71 6.14 0.96
N ALA A 81 16.68 5.79 0.13
CA ALA A 81 17.78 4.89 0.49
C ALA A 81 18.61 5.46 1.65
N LEU A 82 18.94 6.75 1.58
CA LEU A 82 19.66 7.46 2.66
C LEU A 82 18.81 7.47 3.94
N GLY A 83 17.51 7.79 3.86
CA GLY A 83 16.60 7.82 4.98
C GLY A 83 16.47 6.46 5.65
N GLY A 84 16.30 5.38 4.90
CA GLY A 84 16.22 4.01 5.41
C GLY A 84 17.53 3.55 6.08
N PHE A 85 18.67 3.88 5.49
CA PHE A 85 19.98 3.62 6.08
C PHE A 85 20.17 4.39 7.39
N LEU A 86 19.87 5.70 7.42
CA LEU A 86 19.97 6.52 8.63
C LEU A 86 19.01 6.06 9.73
N ALA A 87 17.81 5.61 9.38
CA ALA A 87 16.87 5.04 10.35
C ALA A 87 17.44 3.77 11.01
N ALA A 88 18.14 2.91 10.25
CA ALA A 88 18.82 1.73 10.79
C ALA A 88 20.00 2.10 11.68
N VAL A 89 20.84 3.05 11.26
CA VAL A 89 21.94 3.59 12.08
C VAL A 89 21.40 4.20 13.38
N ALA A 90 20.32 4.97 13.29
CA ALA A 90 19.64 5.56 14.42
C ALA A 90 19.16 4.52 15.43
N THR A 91 18.50 3.47 14.93
CA THR A 91 18.01 2.36 15.77
C THR A 91 19.17 1.63 16.45
N ALA A 92 20.27 1.38 15.73
CA ALA A 92 21.47 0.80 16.30
C ALA A 92 22.09 1.72 17.37
N TRP A 93 22.13 3.03 17.13
CA TRP A 93 22.70 4.03 18.05
C TRP A 93 21.86 4.19 19.34
N MET A 94 20.55 3.99 19.29
CA MET A 94 19.67 4.02 20.47
C MET A 94 20.09 3.03 21.55
N SER A 95 20.86 2.00 21.22
CA SER A 95 21.41 1.04 22.21
C SER A 95 22.44 1.67 23.15
N THR A 96 23.12 2.74 22.73
CA THR A 96 24.15 3.46 23.49
C THR A 96 23.70 4.84 23.94
N ASP A 97 23.05 5.59 23.06
CA ASP A 97 22.48 6.91 23.35
C ASP A 97 21.07 7.03 22.73
N ARG A 98 20.06 6.90 23.60
CA ARG A 98 18.66 6.92 23.15
C ARG A 98 18.25 8.25 22.55
N LEU A 99 18.72 9.37 23.11
CA LEU A 99 18.29 10.71 22.70
C LEU A 99 18.88 11.07 21.34
N ALA A 100 20.17 10.85 21.17
CA ALA A 100 20.86 11.08 19.91
C ALA A 100 20.32 10.15 18.80
N GLY A 101 20.12 8.86 19.11
CA GLY A 101 19.51 7.91 18.19
C GLY A 101 18.09 8.30 17.78
N LEU A 102 17.26 8.77 18.73
CA LEU A 102 15.91 9.22 18.42
C LEU A 102 15.92 10.47 17.51
N GLY A 103 16.80 11.44 17.77
CA GLY A 103 16.97 12.61 16.91
C GLY A 103 17.34 12.22 15.47
N LEU A 104 18.28 11.28 15.31
CA LEU A 104 18.67 10.76 14.00
C LEU A 104 17.52 9.95 13.35
N ALA A 105 16.71 9.22 14.13
CA ALA A 105 15.56 8.50 13.63
C ALA A 105 14.50 9.46 13.04
N VAL A 106 14.20 10.56 13.71
CA VAL A 106 13.30 11.60 13.18
C VAL A 106 13.77 12.11 11.83
N LEU A 107 15.07 12.37 11.66
CA LEU A 107 15.63 12.75 10.35
C LEU A 107 15.48 11.61 9.34
N GLY A 108 15.85 10.38 9.68
CA GLY A 108 15.75 9.20 8.82
C GLY A 108 14.33 8.98 8.31
N TYR A 109 13.33 8.93 9.20
CA TYR A 109 11.92 8.74 8.83
C TYR A 109 11.35 9.91 8.03
N THR A 110 11.81 11.13 8.28
CA THR A 110 11.45 12.31 7.46
C THR A 110 11.98 12.14 6.03
N LEU A 111 13.23 11.73 5.86
CA LEU A 111 13.82 11.47 4.54
C LEU A 111 13.12 10.31 3.83
N VAL A 112 12.76 9.23 4.56
CA VAL A 112 11.95 8.14 4.00
C VAL A 112 10.63 8.68 3.45
N GLY A 113 9.91 9.51 4.22
CA GLY A 113 8.65 10.12 3.79
C GLY A 113 8.81 11.03 2.56
N LEU A 114 9.85 11.85 2.51
CA LEU A 114 10.18 12.72 1.35
C LEU A 114 10.54 11.89 0.13
N GLY A 115 11.38 10.87 0.28
CA GLY A 115 11.80 9.98 -0.79
C GLY A 115 10.62 9.23 -1.42
N VAL A 116 9.74 8.64 -0.59
CA VAL A 116 8.50 7.98 -1.04
C VAL A 116 7.58 8.96 -1.74
N SER A 117 7.46 10.21 -1.22
CA SER A 117 6.62 11.24 -1.84
C SER A 117 7.12 11.63 -3.23
N ALA A 118 8.43 11.89 -3.36
CA ALA A 118 9.02 12.31 -4.62
C ALA A 118 9.04 11.18 -5.65
N ALA A 119 9.57 10.00 -5.28
CA ALA A 119 9.68 8.86 -6.19
C ALA A 119 8.32 8.29 -6.55
N GLY A 120 7.49 7.96 -5.56
CA GLY A 120 6.20 7.30 -5.78
C GLY A 120 5.22 8.15 -6.56
N THR A 121 5.11 9.46 -6.23
CA THR A 121 4.21 10.36 -6.96
C THR A 121 4.64 10.55 -8.40
N SER A 122 5.94 10.84 -8.63
CA SER A 122 6.47 11.07 -9.97
C SER A 122 6.38 9.80 -10.84
N LEU A 123 6.58 8.62 -10.24
CA LEU A 123 6.42 7.33 -10.92
C LEU A 123 4.99 7.11 -11.41
N LEU A 124 4.00 7.31 -10.52
CA LEU A 124 2.59 7.13 -10.87
C LEU A 124 2.13 8.14 -11.95
N VAL A 125 2.60 9.38 -11.87
CA VAL A 125 2.32 10.40 -12.90
C VAL A 125 2.97 10.03 -14.23
N LEU A 126 4.22 9.54 -14.22
CA LEU A 126 4.92 9.06 -15.42
C LEU A 126 4.15 7.90 -16.06
N LEU A 127 3.74 6.92 -15.25
CA LEU A 127 2.94 5.79 -15.68
C LEU A 127 1.61 6.23 -16.32
N ALA A 128 0.86 7.12 -15.65
CA ALA A 128 -0.43 7.62 -16.12
C ALA A 128 -0.31 8.40 -17.43
N LYS A 129 0.80 9.11 -17.67
CA LYS A 129 1.02 9.88 -18.91
C LYS A 129 1.54 9.03 -20.08
N GLN A 130 2.37 8.03 -19.79
CA GLN A 130 2.98 7.22 -20.84
C GLN A 130 2.17 6.00 -21.24
N VAL A 131 1.29 5.47 -20.36
CA VAL A 131 0.50 4.28 -20.62
C VAL A 131 -0.83 4.66 -21.23
N GLU A 132 -1.19 3.98 -22.32
CA GLU A 132 -2.49 4.09 -22.98
C GLU A 132 -3.62 3.80 -22.00
N GLN A 133 -4.74 4.53 -22.13
CA GLN A 133 -5.85 4.49 -21.19
C GLN A 133 -6.36 3.06 -20.90
N GLU A 134 -6.43 2.25 -21.94
CA GLU A 134 -6.89 0.85 -21.87
C GLU A 134 -5.99 -0.05 -21.01
N ARG A 135 -4.70 0.25 -20.95
CA ARG A 135 -3.68 -0.53 -20.23
C ARG A 135 -3.34 0.02 -18.84
N ARG A 136 -3.81 1.22 -18.50
CA ARG A 136 -3.46 1.89 -17.21
C ARG A 136 -3.81 1.06 -15.99
N ALA A 137 -4.99 0.42 -15.98
CA ALA A 137 -5.42 -0.42 -14.88
C ALA A 137 -4.48 -1.62 -14.67
N ALA A 138 -4.12 -2.32 -15.75
CA ALA A 138 -3.21 -3.46 -15.68
C ALA A 138 -1.79 -3.04 -15.29
N ALA A 139 -1.31 -1.88 -15.79
CA ALA A 139 -0.02 -1.32 -15.43
C ALA A 139 0.03 -0.93 -13.95
N ALA A 140 -1.00 -0.27 -13.43
CA ALA A 140 -1.12 0.05 -12.01
C ALA A 140 -1.12 -1.22 -11.15
N THR A 141 -1.88 -2.25 -11.52
CA THR A 141 -1.89 -3.54 -10.83
C THR A 141 -0.49 -4.16 -10.78
N LEU A 142 0.24 -4.18 -11.90
CA LEU A 142 1.60 -4.71 -11.95
C LEU A 142 2.54 -3.97 -11.00
N VAL A 143 2.46 -2.64 -10.96
CA VAL A 143 3.27 -1.79 -10.07
C VAL A 143 3.00 -2.11 -8.60
N TRP A 144 1.74 -2.27 -8.20
CA TRP A 144 1.37 -2.63 -6.83
C TRP A 144 1.78 -4.06 -6.47
N VAL A 145 1.57 -5.02 -7.37
CA VAL A 145 1.99 -6.41 -7.18
C VAL A 145 3.50 -6.49 -6.98
N LEU A 146 4.30 -5.81 -7.82
CA LEU A 146 5.76 -5.81 -7.66
C LEU A 146 6.21 -5.11 -6.37
N MET A 147 5.50 -4.10 -5.89
CA MET A 147 5.77 -3.50 -4.58
C MET A 147 5.63 -4.53 -3.46
N ILE A 148 4.55 -5.32 -3.46
CA ILE A 148 4.34 -6.38 -2.46
C ILE A 148 5.38 -7.50 -2.61
N VAL A 149 5.78 -7.85 -3.83
CA VAL A 149 6.92 -8.75 -4.07
C VAL A 149 8.19 -8.20 -3.41
N GLY A 150 8.44 -6.89 -3.56
CA GLY A 150 9.56 -6.21 -2.90
C GLY A 150 9.51 -6.36 -1.38
N PHE A 151 8.34 -6.16 -0.77
CA PHE A 151 8.13 -6.38 0.67
C PHE A 151 8.44 -7.82 1.06
N ALA A 152 7.82 -8.80 0.41
CA ALA A 152 7.93 -10.22 0.78
C ALA A 152 9.37 -10.73 0.62
N VAL A 153 10.00 -10.45 -0.52
CA VAL A 153 11.37 -10.90 -0.82
C VAL A 153 12.37 -10.24 0.14
N THR A 154 12.25 -8.94 0.36
CA THR A 154 13.18 -8.22 1.24
C THR A 154 13.03 -8.65 2.68
N ALA A 155 11.81 -8.74 3.21
CA ALA A 155 11.60 -9.20 4.58
C ALA A 155 12.09 -10.65 4.77
N GLY A 156 11.84 -11.53 3.78
CA GLY A 156 12.31 -12.92 3.83
C GLY A 156 13.82 -13.06 3.80
N LEU A 157 14.53 -12.31 2.95
CA LEU A 157 15.98 -12.35 2.82
C LEU A 157 16.68 -11.62 3.95
N ALA A 158 16.25 -10.38 4.24
CA ALA A 158 16.84 -9.57 5.30
C ALA A 158 16.68 -10.25 6.66
N GLY A 159 15.53 -10.88 6.93
CA GLY A 159 15.31 -11.65 8.15
C GLY A 159 16.31 -12.79 8.35
N ARG A 160 16.69 -13.49 7.26
CA ARG A 160 17.71 -14.54 7.35
C ARG A 160 19.10 -13.99 7.66
N TRP A 161 19.44 -12.83 7.11
CA TRP A 161 20.74 -12.20 7.31
C TRP A 161 20.85 -11.45 8.64
N LEU A 162 19.72 -11.13 9.26
CA LEU A 162 19.69 -10.40 10.52
C LEU A 162 20.01 -11.30 11.73
N ASP A 163 19.84 -12.61 11.63
CA ASP A 163 20.17 -13.54 12.69
C ASP A 163 21.61 -14.09 12.58
N PRO A 164 22.31 -14.22 13.71
CA PRO A 164 21.99 -13.68 15.04
C PRO A 164 22.06 -12.16 15.04
N TYR A 165 21.12 -11.51 15.76
CA TYR A 165 21.00 -10.06 15.79
C TYR A 165 22.24 -9.38 16.40
N SER A 166 22.68 -8.29 15.74
CA SER A 166 23.58 -7.29 16.34
C SER A 166 23.32 -5.92 15.70
N PRO A 167 23.61 -4.80 16.43
CA PRO A 167 23.46 -3.46 15.87
C PRO A 167 24.25 -3.26 14.57
N ALA A 168 25.47 -3.78 14.51
CA ALA A 168 26.32 -3.70 13.30
C ALA A 168 25.72 -4.47 12.12
N ARG A 169 25.15 -5.66 12.39
CA ARG A 169 24.49 -6.48 11.37
C ARG A 169 23.21 -5.80 10.85
N LEU A 170 22.45 -5.13 11.72
CA LEU A 170 21.30 -4.34 11.31
C LEU A 170 21.69 -3.25 10.31
N VAL A 171 22.73 -2.49 10.61
CA VAL A 171 23.23 -1.42 9.74
C VAL A 171 23.73 -2.00 8.41
N LEU A 172 24.45 -3.12 8.44
CA LEU A 172 24.95 -3.79 7.24
C LEU A 172 23.80 -4.29 6.34
N VAL A 173 22.83 -5.00 6.91
CA VAL A 173 21.67 -5.55 6.16
C VAL A 173 20.84 -4.42 5.57
N SER A 174 20.50 -3.40 6.37
CA SER A 174 19.70 -2.27 5.90
C SER A 174 20.45 -1.43 4.85
N GLY A 175 21.75 -1.23 5.03
CA GLY A 175 22.60 -0.55 4.05
C GLY A 175 22.70 -1.31 2.73
N THR A 176 22.88 -2.63 2.79
CA THR A 176 22.90 -3.51 1.60
C THR A 176 21.57 -3.46 0.85
N VAL A 177 20.44 -3.61 1.55
CA VAL A 177 19.10 -3.52 0.93
C VAL A 177 18.90 -2.15 0.29
N SER A 178 19.23 -1.06 0.98
CA SER A 178 19.09 0.31 0.46
C SER A 178 19.93 0.51 -0.80
N LEU A 179 21.19 0.05 -0.80
CA LEU A 179 22.10 0.18 -1.94
C LEU A 179 21.63 -0.66 -3.14
N VAL A 180 21.30 -1.93 -2.92
CA VAL A 180 20.83 -2.83 -3.99
C VAL A 180 19.52 -2.30 -4.59
N ALA A 181 18.55 -1.89 -3.75
CA ALA A 181 17.29 -1.32 -4.20
C ALA A 181 17.51 -0.02 -5.01
N LEU A 182 18.42 0.84 -4.58
CA LEU A 182 18.78 2.06 -5.31
C LEU A 182 19.40 1.74 -6.68
N CYS A 183 20.34 0.79 -6.74
CA CYS A 183 20.95 0.34 -7.99
C CYS A 183 19.91 -0.25 -8.96
N VAL A 184 19.02 -1.10 -8.46
CA VAL A 184 17.90 -1.67 -9.26
C VAL A 184 17.01 -0.57 -9.80
N ALA A 185 16.62 0.41 -8.97
CA ALA A 185 15.78 1.53 -9.38
C ALA A 185 16.46 2.39 -10.46
N TRP A 186 17.73 2.73 -10.29
CA TRP A 186 18.48 3.53 -11.27
C TRP A 186 18.69 2.79 -12.58
N ALA A 187 19.03 1.50 -12.54
CA ALA A 187 19.15 0.66 -13.73
C ALA A 187 17.79 0.55 -14.46
N ALA A 188 16.70 0.41 -13.71
CA ALA A 188 15.36 0.35 -14.27
C ALA A 188 14.91 1.68 -14.91
N LEU A 189 15.37 2.82 -14.41
CA LEU A 189 15.06 4.15 -14.94
C LEU A 189 15.88 4.54 -16.18
N TRP A 190 16.97 3.85 -16.44
CA TRP A 190 17.88 4.22 -17.53
C TRP A 190 17.16 4.25 -18.89
N GLY A 191 17.09 5.44 -19.53
CA GLY A 191 16.48 5.60 -20.86
C GLY A 191 14.96 5.38 -20.94
N VAL A 192 14.23 5.40 -19.81
CA VAL A 192 12.76 5.25 -19.80
C VAL A 192 12.07 6.50 -20.34
N GLU A 193 12.61 7.69 -20.04
CA GLU A 193 12.07 8.96 -20.51
C GLU A 193 12.98 9.51 -21.61
N GLN A 194 12.54 9.36 -22.89
CA GLN A 194 13.31 9.86 -24.03
C GLN A 194 13.18 11.38 -24.19
N ASP A 195 14.24 12.04 -24.66
CA ASP A 195 14.23 13.46 -24.98
C ASP A 195 13.25 13.75 -26.13
N GLY A 196 12.11 14.31 -25.83
CA GLY A 196 11.06 14.61 -26.81
C GLY A 196 9.64 14.48 -26.28
N SER A 197 9.46 13.80 -25.17
CA SER A 197 8.16 13.64 -24.51
C SER A 197 7.79 14.89 -23.65
N ARG A 198 7.99 16.10 -24.19
CA ARG A 198 7.38 17.32 -23.64
C ARG A 198 5.89 17.28 -23.97
N VAL A 199 5.11 16.63 -23.09
CA VAL A 199 3.65 16.76 -23.16
C VAL A 199 3.32 18.17 -22.75
N ALA A 200 2.90 18.99 -23.73
CA ALA A 200 2.37 20.31 -23.48
C ALA A 200 1.27 20.23 -22.41
N ALA A 201 1.36 21.08 -21.40
CA ALA A 201 0.30 21.23 -20.42
C ALA A 201 -1.02 21.56 -21.14
N PRO A 202 -2.16 20.90 -20.83
CA PRO A 202 -3.43 21.26 -21.41
C PRO A 202 -3.76 22.68 -20.99
N SER A 203 -3.81 23.58 -21.95
CA SER A 203 -4.22 24.97 -21.76
C SER A 203 -5.74 25.03 -21.51
N GLY A 204 -6.15 25.72 -20.42
CA GLY A 204 -7.33 26.58 -20.49
C GLY A 204 -8.67 26.05 -20.01
N ALA A 205 -8.77 25.09 -19.08
CA ALA A 205 -10.00 24.92 -18.32
C ALA A 205 -9.74 25.22 -16.84
N ALA A 206 -10.41 26.21 -16.28
CA ALA A 206 -10.35 26.52 -14.85
C ALA A 206 -10.76 25.27 -14.05
N LYS A 207 -9.78 24.63 -13.44
CA LYS A 207 -10.04 23.47 -12.56
C LYS A 207 -10.83 23.98 -11.35
N PRO A 208 -12.00 23.39 -11.01
CA PRO A 208 -12.73 23.76 -9.83
C PRO A 208 -11.82 23.71 -8.61
N SER A 209 -11.97 24.64 -7.66
CA SER A 209 -11.15 24.63 -6.45
C SER A 209 -11.31 23.29 -5.73
N PHE A 210 -10.23 22.80 -5.13
CA PHE A 210 -10.21 21.51 -4.43
C PHE A 210 -11.36 21.36 -3.42
N ARG A 211 -11.71 22.46 -2.71
CA ARG A 211 -12.81 22.47 -1.74
C ARG A 211 -14.17 22.19 -2.38
N VAL A 212 -14.45 22.78 -3.53
CA VAL A 212 -15.72 22.59 -4.25
C VAL A 212 -15.83 21.16 -4.77
N ALA A 213 -14.76 20.66 -5.34
CA ALA A 213 -14.70 19.30 -5.87
C ALA A 213 -14.84 18.24 -4.75
N LEU A 214 -14.21 18.47 -3.59
CA LEU A 214 -14.32 17.62 -2.40
C LEU A 214 -15.76 17.63 -1.85
N ALA A 215 -16.39 18.80 -1.71
CA ALA A 215 -17.77 18.93 -1.24
C ALA A 215 -18.75 18.17 -2.16
N GLN A 216 -18.57 18.29 -3.48
CA GLN A 216 -19.39 17.59 -4.46
C GLN A 216 -19.19 16.06 -4.43
N ALA A 217 -17.95 15.56 -4.23
CA ALA A 217 -17.70 14.14 -4.08
C ALA A 217 -18.32 13.58 -2.78
N TRP A 218 -18.37 14.39 -1.72
CA TRP A 218 -18.96 14.00 -0.44
C TRP A 218 -20.50 13.95 -0.46
N THR A 219 -21.15 14.70 -1.34
CA THR A 219 -22.61 14.64 -1.53
C THR A 219 -23.08 13.38 -2.24
N ASP A 220 -22.21 12.70 -2.98
CA ASP A 220 -22.50 11.40 -3.61
C ASP A 220 -22.50 10.29 -2.55
N PRO A 221 -23.66 9.61 -2.32
CA PRO A 221 -23.76 8.61 -1.26
C PRO A 221 -22.81 7.42 -1.44
N ASP A 222 -22.57 6.98 -2.68
CA ASP A 222 -21.73 5.82 -2.96
C ASP A 222 -20.24 6.19 -2.83
N ALA A 223 -19.84 7.36 -3.30
CA ALA A 223 -18.48 7.87 -3.11
C ALA A 223 -18.18 8.06 -1.61
N ARG A 224 -19.10 8.60 -0.84
CA ARG A 224 -18.96 8.79 0.61
C ARG A 224 -18.86 7.44 1.35
N ARG A 225 -19.75 6.47 1.06
CA ARG A 225 -19.73 5.15 1.68
C ARG A 225 -18.44 4.42 1.37
N PHE A 226 -17.99 4.48 0.13
CA PHE A 226 -16.72 3.90 -0.28
C PHE A 226 -15.52 4.57 0.41
N THR A 227 -15.54 5.89 0.56
CA THR A 227 -14.50 6.65 1.28
C THR A 227 -14.40 6.20 2.75
N ILE A 228 -15.54 6.06 3.43
CA ILE A 228 -15.58 5.61 4.83
C ILE A 228 -15.10 4.16 4.93
N PHE A 229 -15.51 3.29 4.00
CA PHE A 229 -15.02 1.91 3.93
C PHE A 229 -13.49 1.86 3.76
N VAL A 230 -12.93 2.62 2.81
CA VAL A 230 -11.47 2.70 2.59
C VAL A 230 -10.78 3.17 3.85
N PHE A 231 -11.26 4.23 4.48
CA PHE A 231 -10.67 4.74 5.71
C PHE A 231 -10.65 3.69 6.82
N VAL A 232 -11.81 3.07 7.14
CA VAL A 232 -11.94 2.08 8.22
C VAL A 232 -11.09 0.84 7.95
N SER A 233 -11.12 0.32 6.72
CA SER A 233 -10.32 -0.86 6.35
C SER A 233 -8.83 -0.59 6.40
N MET A 234 -8.39 0.63 6.04
CA MET A 234 -6.97 1.01 6.09
C MET A 234 -6.48 1.29 7.51
N VAL A 235 -7.34 1.81 8.40
CA VAL A 235 -7.03 1.90 9.84
C VAL A 235 -6.78 0.50 10.41
N ALA A 236 -7.68 -0.45 10.15
CA ALA A 236 -7.54 -1.84 10.60
C ALA A 236 -6.28 -2.51 10.02
N TYR A 237 -6.02 -2.32 8.72
CA TYR A 237 -4.84 -2.89 8.05
C TYR A 237 -3.52 -2.33 8.60
N SER A 238 -3.44 -1.02 8.80
CA SER A 238 -2.19 -0.37 9.18
C SER A 238 -1.80 -0.60 10.64
N ALA A 239 -2.76 -0.81 11.53
CA ALA A 239 -2.48 -1.07 12.93
C ALA A 239 -1.73 -2.40 13.10
N GLN A 240 -2.17 -3.48 12.44
CA GLN A 240 -1.53 -4.80 12.51
C GLN A 240 -0.08 -4.80 12.01
N ASP A 241 0.24 -3.97 10.99
CA ASP A 241 1.60 -3.93 10.42
C ASP A 241 2.66 -3.49 11.44
N LEU A 242 2.28 -2.65 12.42
CA LEU A 242 3.19 -2.15 13.44
C LEU A 242 3.27 -3.03 14.68
N ILE A 243 2.23 -3.83 14.98
CA ILE A 243 2.18 -4.61 16.22
C ILE A 243 2.48 -6.10 16.04
N LEU A 244 2.36 -6.64 14.82
CA LEU A 244 2.50 -8.08 14.56
C LEU A 244 3.91 -8.61 14.88
N GLU A 245 4.97 -7.93 14.43
CA GLU A 245 6.35 -8.37 14.70
C GLU A 245 6.73 -8.22 16.18
N PRO A 246 6.48 -7.08 16.87
CA PRO A 246 6.67 -6.97 18.30
C PRO A 246 5.89 -8.03 19.09
N PHE A 247 4.63 -8.27 18.75
CA PHE A 247 3.81 -9.31 19.35
C PHE A 247 4.44 -10.70 19.19
N ALA A 248 4.89 -11.04 18.00
CA ALA A 248 5.51 -12.33 17.71
C ALA A 248 6.80 -12.53 18.52
N GLY A 249 7.61 -11.48 18.68
CA GLY A 249 8.80 -11.51 19.52
C GLY A 249 8.48 -11.72 20.99
N ILE A 250 7.47 -11.02 21.53
CA ILE A 250 7.12 -11.07 22.94
C ILE A 250 6.35 -12.34 23.32
N ARG A 251 5.38 -12.73 22.51
CA ARG A 251 4.49 -13.87 22.83
C ARG A 251 5.08 -15.21 22.45
N PHE A 252 5.79 -15.28 21.33
CA PHE A 252 6.33 -16.54 20.78
C PHE A 252 7.85 -16.63 20.87
N GLY A 253 8.54 -15.61 21.36
CA GLY A 253 9.99 -15.60 21.53
C GLY A 253 10.78 -15.56 20.22
N LEU A 254 10.17 -15.07 19.12
CA LEU A 254 10.84 -14.99 17.83
C LEU A 254 12.01 -13.99 17.89
N THR A 255 13.13 -14.39 17.28
CA THR A 255 14.28 -13.48 17.07
C THR A 255 13.90 -12.32 16.11
N PRO A 256 14.69 -11.24 16.04
CA PRO A 256 14.50 -10.19 15.07
C PRO A 256 14.43 -10.68 13.63
N GLY A 257 15.30 -11.64 13.27
CA GLY A 257 15.31 -12.24 11.95
C GLY A 257 14.07 -13.08 11.69
N GLU A 258 13.64 -13.90 12.64
CA GLU A 258 12.45 -14.75 12.51
C GLU A 258 11.16 -13.90 12.39
N SER A 259 11.04 -12.81 13.17
CA SER A 259 9.88 -11.92 13.08
C SER A 259 9.86 -11.13 11.78
N THR A 260 11.02 -10.71 11.27
CA THR A 260 11.13 -10.09 9.92
C THR A 260 10.76 -11.11 8.82
N GLN A 261 11.16 -12.38 8.94
CA GLN A 261 10.71 -13.44 8.03
C GLN A 261 9.20 -13.66 8.12
N LEU A 262 8.60 -13.52 9.31
CA LEU A 262 7.14 -13.60 9.49
C LEU A 262 6.42 -12.48 8.72
N SER A 263 6.95 -11.26 8.71
CA SER A 263 6.47 -10.17 7.83
C SER A 263 6.57 -10.57 6.36
N GLY A 264 7.66 -11.23 5.95
CA GLY A 264 7.79 -11.79 4.61
C GLY A 264 6.70 -12.81 4.28
N VAL A 265 6.34 -13.67 5.22
CA VAL A 265 5.23 -14.65 5.09
C VAL A 265 3.89 -13.92 4.94
N GLN A 266 3.63 -12.88 5.74
CA GLN A 266 2.43 -12.03 5.62
C GLN A 266 2.31 -11.41 4.23
N HIS A 267 3.37 -10.77 3.74
CA HIS A 267 3.37 -10.12 2.42
C HIS A 267 3.32 -11.15 1.28
N GLY A 268 3.91 -12.34 1.45
CA GLY A 268 3.74 -13.47 0.54
C GLY A 268 2.28 -13.92 0.46
N GLY A 269 1.60 -13.99 1.60
CA GLY A 269 0.15 -14.21 1.68
C GLY A 269 -0.63 -13.10 0.96
N THR A 270 -0.27 -11.83 1.20
CA THR A 270 -0.90 -10.69 0.54
C THR A 270 -0.78 -10.78 -0.99
N LEU A 271 0.39 -11.14 -1.49
CA LEU A 271 0.59 -11.38 -2.92
C LEU A 271 -0.33 -12.48 -3.45
N ALA A 272 -0.39 -13.63 -2.75
CA ALA A 272 -1.27 -14.74 -3.12
C ALA A 272 -2.75 -14.30 -3.12
N GLY A 273 -3.17 -13.54 -2.11
CA GLY A 273 -4.52 -12.97 -1.99
C GLY A 273 -4.83 -11.99 -3.12
N MET A 274 -3.89 -11.13 -3.51
CA MET A 274 -4.06 -10.21 -4.64
C MET A 274 -4.22 -10.97 -5.96
N LEU A 275 -3.46 -12.02 -6.18
CA LEU A 275 -3.58 -12.87 -7.37
C LEU A 275 -4.92 -13.60 -7.41
N LEU A 276 -5.37 -14.16 -6.28
CA LEU A 276 -6.68 -14.78 -6.15
C LEU A 276 -7.81 -13.75 -6.36
N GLY A 277 -7.72 -12.59 -5.73
CA GLY A 277 -8.71 -11.51 -5.86
C GLY A 277 -8.78 -10.92 -7.28
N ALA A 278 -7.70 -11.01 -8.08
CA ALA A 278 -7.72 -10.63 -9.48
C ALA A 278 -8.63 -11.52 -10.35
N LEU A 279 -9.08 -12.67 -9.84
CA LEU A 279 -10.09 -13.52 -10.45
C LEU A 279 -11.51 -12.99 -10.21
N ALA A 280 -11.70 -12.03 -9.30
CA ALA A 280 -13.00 -11.46 -8.99
C ALA A 280 -13.72 -10.95 -10.25
N GLY A 281 -14.98 -11.30 -10.38
CA GLY A 281 -15.81 -10.92 -11.52
C GLY A 281 -15.51 -11.69 -12.81
N ARG A 282 -14.54 -12.61 -12.83
CA ARG A 282 -14.26 -13.45 -14.01
C ARG A 282 -15.16 -14.68 -14.02
N ARG A 283 -15.46 -15.14 -15.24
CA ARG A 283 -16.05 -16.45 -15.52
C ARG A 283 -15.02 -17.30 -16.25
N TRP A 284 -14.77 -18.48 -15.72
CA TRP A 284 -13.89 -19.46 -16.37
C TRP A 284 -14.53 -20.85 -16.27
N ALA A 285 -14.57 -21.55 -17.40
CA ALA A 285 -15.18 -22.89 -17.48
C ALA A 285 -16.60 -22.99 -16.87
N GLY A 286 -17.43 -21.94 -17.05
CA GLY A 286 -18.78 -21.90 -16.49
C GLY A 286 -18.89 -21.50 -15.02
N VAL A 287 -17.77 -21.41 -14.29
CA VAL A 287 -17.74 -21.02 -12.87
C VAL A 287 -17.58 -19.50 -12.74
N SER A 288 -18.46 -18.86 -11.96
CA SER A 288 -18.34 -17.45 -11.61
C SER A 288 -17.54 -17.30 -10.31
N PHE A 289 -16.44 -16.52 -10.34
CA PHE A 289 -15.59 -16.24 -9.18
C PHE A 289 -16.14 -15.11 -8.26
N GLY A 290 -17.43 -14.85 -8.32
CA GLY A 290 -18.08 -13.85 -7.48
C GLY A 290 -17.85 -12.40 -7.95
N SER A 291 -18.52 -11.46 -7.29
CA SER A 291 -18.38 -10.03 -7.56
C SER A 291 -17.23 -9.42 -6.75
N LEU A 292 -16.73 -8.25 -7.16
CA LEU A 292 -15.77 -7.46 -6.38
C LEU A 292 -16.24 -7.23 -4.95
N ARG A 293 -17.56 -6.95 -4.75
CA ARG A 293 -18.16 -6.80 -3.43
C ARG A 293 -18.04 -8.07 -2.58
N ALA A 294 -18.30 -9.23 -3.17
CA ALA A 294 -18.18 -10.51 -2.47
C ALA A 294 -16.74 -10.74 -1.99
N TRP A 295 -15.76 -10.43 -2.81
CA TRP A 295 -14.33 -10.54 -2.46
C TRP A 295 -13.91 -9.55 -1.36
N ILE A 296 -14.42 -8.31 -1.39
CA ILE A 296 -14.17 -7.34 -0.32
C ILE A 296 -14.75 -7.87 1.01
N VAL A 297 -16.03 -8.28 1.02
CA VAL A 297 -16.70 -8.74 2.23
C VAL A 297 -16.04 -10.02 2.76
N ALA A 298 -15.77 -10.99 1.88
CA ALA A 298 -15.13 -12.25 2.26
C ALA A 298 -13.69 -12.01 2.77
N GLY A 299 -12.91 -11.14 2.10
CA GLY A 299 -11.55 -10.80 2.50
C GLY A 299 -11.50 -10.09 3.86
N CYS A 300 -12.34 -9.07 4.08
CA CYS A 300 -12.46 -8.42 5.39
C CYS A 300 -12.92 -9.40 6.49
N GLY A 301 -13.88 -10.27 6.19
CA GLY A 301 -14.34 -11.31 7.14
C GLY A 301 -13.23 -12.32 7.47
N ALA A 302 -12.48 -12.77 6.46
CA ALA A 302 -11.35 -13.68 6.65
C ALA A 302 -10.20 -13.00 7.42
N SER A 303 -9.94 -11.68 7.20
CA SER A 303 -8.98 -10.92 7.99
C SER A 303 -9.38 -10.85 9.46
N ALA A 304 -10.66 -10.59 9.74
CA ALA A 304 -11.19 -10.61 11.10
C ALA A 304 -11.05 -11.98 11.76
N LEU A 305 -11.34 -13.08 11.04
CA LEU A 305 -11.15 -14.44 11.54
C LEU A 305 -9.68 -14.77 11.80
N ALA A 306 -8.77 -14.37 10.93
CA ALA A 306 -7.34 -14.58 11.12
C ALA A 306 -6.79 -13.81 12.32
N LEU A 307 -7.26 -12.55 12.55
CA LEU A 307 -6.95 -11.78 13.75
C LEU A 307 -7.52 -12.43 15.01
N ALA A 308 -8.76 -12.93 14.96
CA ALA A 308 -9.33 -13.72 16.05
C ALA A 308 -8.50 -14.99 16.33
N GLY A 309 -7.93 -15.61 15.30
CA GLY A 309 -6.98 -16.71 15.43
C GLY A 309 -5.73 -16.31 16.21
N LEU A 310 -5.15 -15.12 15.97
CA LEU A 310 -4.03 -14.60 16.76
C LEU A 310 -4.42 -14.38 18.23
N VAL A 311 -5.63 -13.87 18.49
CA VAL A 311 -6.18 -13.74 19.84
C VAL A 311 -6.24 -15.10 20.53
N VAL A 312 -6.84 -16.11 19.90
CA VAL A 312 -6.95 -17.48 20.44
C VAL A 312 -5.57 -18.09 20.68
N GLY A 313 -4.65 -17.98 19.70
CA GLY A 313 -3.29 -18.49 19.82
C GLY A 313 -2.48 -17.81 20.94
N SER A 314 -2.84 -16.58 21.30
CA SER A 314 -2.22 -15.85 22.43
C SER A 314 -2.69 -16.35 23.79
N LEU A 315 -3.92 -16.84 23.87
CA LEU A 315 -4.54 -17.34 25.11
C LEU A 315 -4.21 -18.79 25.41
N GLN A 316 -3.68 -19.54 24.41
CA GLN A 316 -3.25 -20.92 24.62
C GLN A 316 -1.94 -20.97 25.38
N GLU A 317 -1.78 -21.94 26.27
CA GLU A 317 -0.50 -22.22 26.92
C GLU A 317 0.50 -22.84 25.93
N GLY A 318 1.76 -22.39 25.97
CA GLY A 318 2.82 -22.85 25.10
C GLY A 318 2.89 -22.16 23.72
N THR A 319 3.66 -22.73 22.79
CA THR A 319 3.96 -22.16 21.46
C THR A 319 3.43 -23.02 20.31
N THR A 320 2.43 -23.85 20.58
CA THR A 320 1.90 -24.83 19.60
C THR A 320 1.04 -24.21 18.50
N TRP A 321 0.65 -22.92 18.63
CA TRP A 321 -0.15 -22.23 17.63
C TRP A 321 0.59 -22.11 16.29
N PRO A 322 -0.03 -22.45 15.16
CA PRO A 322 0.60 -22.36 13.85
C PRO A 322 0.70 -20.91 13.37
N LEU A 323 1.50 -20.08 14.04
CA LEU A 323 1.60 -18.64 13.83
C LEU A 323 1.87 -18.27 12.35
N ARG A 324 2.83 -18.95 11.71
CA ARG A 324 3.19 -18.67 10.30
C ARG A 324 2.02 -18.91 9.35
N ALA A 325 1.27 -20.00 9.56
CA ALA A 325 0.10 -20.31 8.74
C ALA A 325 -1.03 -19.29 8.98
N ASN A 326 -1.27 -18.92 10.24
CA ASN A 326 -2.27 -17.90 10.59
C ASN A 326 -1.94 -16.53 9.95
N VAL A 327 -0.68 -16.10 10.03
CA VAL A 327 -0.21 -14.84 9.45
C VAL A 327 -0.24 -14.89 7.92
N PHE A 328 0.08 -16.03 7.30
CA PHE A 328 -0.09 -16.22 5.86
C PHE A 328 -1.54 -16.07 5.42
N ILE A 329 -2.50 -16.70 6.14
CA ILE A 329 -3.94 -16.58 5.88
C ILE A 329 -4.42 -15.13 6.05
N LEU A 330 -3.94 -14.44 7.09
CA LEU A 330 -4.20 -13.01 7.28
C LEU A 330 -3.72 -12.20 6.08
N GLY A 331 -2.52 -12.48 5.59
CA GLY A 331 -1.98 -11.87 4.37
C GLY A 331 -2.87 -12.15 3.16
N VAL A 332 -3.27 -13.41 2.92
CA VAL A 332 -4.17 -13.78 1.80
C VAL A 332 -5.49 -13.00 1.87
N ALA A 333 -6.10 -12.92 3.05
CA ALA A 333 -7.33 -12.19 3.27
C ALA A 333 -7.17 -10.69 2.97
N ASN A 334 -6.08 -10.08 3.47
CA ASN A 334 -5.74 -8.69 3.24
C ASN A 334 -5.48 -8.38 1.76
N GLY A 335 -4.75 -9.23 1.05
CA GLY A 335 -4.50 -9.10 -0.38
C GLY A 335 -5.77 -9.20 -1.21
N ALA A 336 -6.64 -10.14 -0.88
CA ALA A 336 -7.89 -10.38 -1.58
C ALA A 336 -8.86 -9.20 -1.48
N PHE A 337 -9.07 -8.63 -0.28
CA PHE A 337 -9.93 -7.46 -0.15
C PHE A 337 -9.30 -6.21 -0.78
N SER A 338 -7.98 -6.02 -0.65
CA SER A 338 -7.30 -4.83 -1.16
C SER A 338 -7.38 -4.72 -2.67
N ILE A 339 -7.10 -5.80 -3.42
CA ILE A 339 -7.18 -5.78 -4.88
C ILE A 339 -8.63 -5.61 -5.37
N ALA A 340 -9.61 -6.21 -4.67
CA ALA A 340 -11.02 -6.04 -4.97
C ALA A 340 -11.51 -4.61 -4.66
N ALA A 341 -10.99 -3.97 -3.60
CA ALA A 341 -11.26 -2.58 -3.29
C ALA A 341 -10.68 -1.63 -4.36
N ILE A 342 -9.44 -1.88 -4.83
CA ILE A 342 -8.83 -1.13 -5.93
C ILE A 342 -9.66 -1.29 -7.22
N GLY A 343 -10.09 -2.50 -7.55
CA GLY A 343 -10.97 -2.76 -8.70
C GLY A 343 -12.31 -2.02 -8.58
N SER A 344 -12.90 -1.99 -7.38
CA SER A 344 -14.12 -1.26 -7.08
C SER A 344 -13.95 0.25 -7.19
N MET A 345 -12.82 0.76 -6.72
CA MET A 345 -12.43 2.16 -6.84
C MET A 345 -12.39 2.61 -8.31
N MET A 346 -11.75 1.80 -9.16
CA MET A 346 -11.67 2.07 -10.61
C MET A 346 -13.06 2.02 -11.27
N ALA A 347 -13.89 1.04 -10.91
CA ALA A 347 -15.24 0.89 -11.44
C ALA A 347 -16.15 2.07 -11.05
N LEU A 348 -16.10 2.50 -9.80
CA LEU A 348 -16.86 3.66 -9.31
C LEU A 348 -16.36 4.99 -9.90
N ALA A 349 -15.03 5.12 -10.11
CA ALA A 349 -14.48 6.32 -10.75
C ALA A 349 -15.04 6.52 -12.16
N GLY A 350 -15.15 5.44 -12.94
CA GLY A 350 -15.65 5.48 -14.33
C GLY A 350 -17.16 5.69 -14.48
N GLN A 351 -17.96 5.63 -13.41
CA GLN A 351 -19.43 5.81 -13.45
C GLN A 351 -19.90 7.27 -13.32
N GLY A 352 -19.00 8.20 -13.07
CA GLY A 352 -19.32 9.61 -12.90
C GLY A 352 -19.14 10.43 -14.18
N GLN A 353 -19.42 11.75 -14.06
CA GLN A 353 -19.04 12.69 -15.12
C GLN A 353 -17.50 12.66 -15.30
N PRO A 354 -16.99 12.64 -16.53
CA PRO A 354 -15.53 12.56 -16.81
C PRO A 354 -14.67 13.58 -16.07
N SER A 355 -15.24 14.72 -15.70
CA SER A 355 -14.57 15.79 -14.94
C SER A 355 -14.38 15.50 -13.45
N ARG A 356 -14.97 14.41 -12.90
CA ARG A 356 -14.99 14.11 -11.46
C ARG A 356 -14.15 12.88 -11.06
N GLU A 357 -13.65 12.12 -12.01
CA GLU A 357 -12.86 10.89 -11.77
C GLU A 357 -11.64 11.19 -10.89
N GLY A 358 -10.86 12.21 -11.23
CA GLY A 358 -9.64 12.58 -10.51
C GLY A 358 -9.91 13.02 -9.05
N VAL A 359 -11.05 13.67 -8.81
CA VAL A 359 -11.44 14.11 -7.46
C VAL A 359 -11.83 12.93 -6.57
N ARG A 360 -12.61 11.98 -7.12
CA ARG A 360 -12.99 10.75 -6.41
C ARG A 360 -11.75 9.93 -6.06
N MET A 361 -10.86 9.71 -7.03
CA MET A 361 -9.58 9.03 -6.80
C MET A 361 -8.72 9.73 -5.76
N GLY A 362 -8.68 11.07 -5.80
CA GLY A 362 -7.96 11.88 -4.80
C GLY A 362 -8.57 11.75 -3.40
N LEU A 363 -9.89 11.74 -3.27
CA LEU A 363 -10.58 11.56 -2.00
C LEU A 363 -10.29 10.19 -1.38
N TRP A 364 -10.35 9.12 -2.19
CA TRP A 364 -10.06 7.76 -1.72
C TRP A 364 -8.58 7.58 -1.37
N GLY A 365 -7.67 8.17 -2.15
CA GLY A 365 -6.24 8.20 -1.82
C GLY A 365 -5.94 8.96 -0.52
N ALA A 366 -6.66 10.06 -0.26
CA ALA A 366 -6.56 10.79 1.00
C ALA A 366 -7.12 9.98 2.18
N ALA A 367 -8.25 9.30 2.00
CA ALA A 367 -8.81 8.40 3.02
C ALA A 367 -7.87 7.25 3.35
N GLN A 368 -7.25 6.65 2.33
CA GLN A 368 -6.24 5.61 2.50
C GLN A 368 -5.02 6.13 3.28
N ALA A 369 -4.42 7.24 2.86
CA ALA A 369 -3.24 7.80 3.52
C ALA A 369 -3.53 8.19 4.98
N THR A 370 -4.69 8.79 5.24
CA THR A 370 -5.13 9.14 6.59
C THR A 370 -5.39 7.88 7.44
N GLY A 371 -6.01 6.85 6.83
CA GLY A 371 -6.23 5.55 7.48
C GLY A 371 -4.91 4.90 7.88
N PHE A 372 -3.92 4.88 7.00
CA PHE A 372 -2.59 4.35 7.31
C PHE A 372 -1.88 5.13 8.43
N ALA A 373 -1.89 6.47 8.38
CA ALA A 373 -1.26 7.29 9.39
C ALA A 373 -1.91 7.09 10.78
N LEU A 374 -3.24 7.14 10.83
CA LEU A 374 -3.98 7.01 12.08
C LEU A 374 -3.98 5.57 12.59
N GLY A 375 -4.11 4.58 11.72
CA GLY A 375 -4.15 3.17 12.10
C GLY A 375 -2.87 2.73 12.81
N GLY A 376 -1.71 3.03 12.24
CA GLY A 376 -0.43 2.73 12.86
C GLY A 376 -0.24 3.44 14.20
N PHE A 377 -0.56 4.74 14.26
CA PHE A 377 -0.50 5.50 15.52
C PHE A 377 -1.48 4.97 16.57
N LEU A 378 -2.74 4.78 16.22
CA LEU A 378 -3.78 4.32 17.15
C LEU A 378 -3.51 2.89 17.65
N GLY A 379 -3.04 1.99 16.78
CA GLY A 379 -2.69 0.62 17.14
C GLY A 379 -1.58 0.57 18.19
N THR A 380 -0.50 1.33 17.98
CA THR A 380 0.61 1.39 18.93
C THR A 380 0.24 2.12 20.23
N ALA A 381 -0.49 3.23 20.15
CA ALA A 381 -0.97 3.97 21.32
C ALA A 381 -1.96 3.13 22.15
N ALA A 382 -2.88 2.41 21.49
CA ALA A 382 -3.81 1.52 22.17
C ALA A 382 -3.09 0.34 22.83
N SER A 383 -2.03 -0.19 22.22
CA SER A 383 -1.19 -1.23 22.82
C SER A 383 -0.50 -0.74 24.10
N ASP A 384 0.10 0.47 24.08
CA ASP A 384 0.76 1.03 25.25
C ASP A 384 -0.24 1.37 26.37
N LEU A 385 -1.38 1.96 26.03
CA LEU A 385 -2.46 2.26 26.97
C LEU A 385 -3.02 0.99 27.63
N ALA A 386 -3.31 -0.04 26.81
CA ALA A 386 -3.81 -1.32 27.31
C ALA A 386 -2.76 -1.98 28.23
N ARG A 387 -1.47 -1.92 27.85
CA ARG A 387 -0.39 -2.41 28.70
C ARG A 387 -0.33 -1.69 30.06
N TRP A 388 -0.50 -0.36 30.07
CA TRP A 388 -0.52 0.43 31.29
C TRP A 388 -1.71 0.09 32.17
N LEU A 389 -2.90 -0.12 31.59
CA LEU A 389 -4.12 -0.44 32.33
C LEU A 389 -4.16 -1.89 32.84
N ILE A 390 -3.67 -2.85 32.05
CA ILE A 390 -3.82 -4.29 32.30
C ILE A 390 -2.56 -4.89 32.95
N GLY A 391 -1.40 -4.23 32.80
CA GLY A 391 -0.11 -4.71 33.30
C GLY A 391 0.50 -5.88 32.50
N SER A 392 -0.18 -6.38 31.46
CA SER A 392 0.28 -7.49 30.61
C SER A 392 0.45 -7.04 29.16
N GLN A 393 1.66 -7.20 28.65
CA GLN A 393 1.98 -6.78 27.28
C GLN A 393 1.29 -7.67 26.23
N VAL A 394 1.22 -8.97 26.46
CA VAL A 394 0.53 -9.92 25.55
C VAL A 394 -0.95 -9.59 25.50
N THR A 395 -1.60 -9.39 26.66
CA THR A 395 -3.02 -9.06 26.72
C THR A 395 -3.32 -7.72 26.03
N ALA A 396 -2.40 -6.76 26.12
CA ALA A 396 -2.52 -5.48 25.39
C ALA A 396 -2.59 -5.69 23.86
N TYR A 397 -1.72 -6.50 23.29
CA TYR A 397 -1.77 -6.85 21.85
C TYR A 397 -3.06 -7.61 21.49
N VAL A 398 -3.50 -8.53 22.35
CA VAL A 398 -4.77 -9.26 22.16
C VAL A 398 -5.95 -8.29 22.05
N CYS A 399 -6.02 -7.27 22.93
CA CYS A 399 -7.06 -6.24 22.86
C CYS A 399 -7.02 -5.46 21.54
N VAL A 400 -5.83 -5.12 21.06
CA VAL A 400 -5.69 -4.40 19.78
C VAL A 400 -6.11 -5.28 18.61
N PHE A 401 -5.68 -6.55 18.53
CA PHE A 401 -6.12 -7.49 17.49
C PHE A 401 -7.63 -7.72 17.52
N ALA A 402 -8.25 -7.78 18.70
CA ALA A 402 -9.71 -7.89 18.82
C ALA A 402 -10.41 -6.64 18.27
N ALA A 403 -9.88 -5.44 18.57
CA ALA A 403 -10.40 -4.19 18.03
C ALA A 403 -10.25 -4.10 16.51
N GLU A 404 -9.11 -4.53 15.96
CA GLU A 404 -8.88 -4.60 14.52
C GLU A 404 -9.83 -5.58 13.82
N ALA A 405 -10.05 -6.76 14.42
CA ALA A 405 -11.03 -7.72 13.92
C ALA A 405 -12.44 -7.10 13.85
N ALA A 406 -12.83 -6.34 14.88
CA ALA A 406 -14.11 -5.60 14.89
C ALA A 406 -14.13 -4.52 13.79
N LEU A 407 -13.04 -3.80 13.56
CA LEU A 407 -12.95 -2.81 12.48
C LEU A 407 -13.05 -3.47 11.08
N PHE A 408 -12.45 -4.64 10.87
CA PHE A 408 -12.63 -5.39 9.63
C PHE A 408 -14.06 -5.88 9.43
N LEU A 409 -14.74 -6.31 10.50
CA LEU A 409 -16.19 -6.66 10.42
C LEU A 409 -17.03 -5.43 10.09
N LEU A 410 -16.72 -4.27 10.67
CA LEU A 410 -17.35 -2.99 10.33
C LEU A 410 -17.11 -2.62 8.86
N ALA A 411 -15.88 -2.77 8.38
CA ALA A 411 -15.53 -2.55 6.97
C ALA A 411 -16.30 -3.49 6.05
N ALA A 412 -16.44 -4.77 6.40
CA ALA A 412 -17.26 -5.74 5.67
C ALA A 412 -18.75 -5.34 5.64
N ALA A 413 -19.30 -4.86 6.76
CA ALA A 413 -20.67 -4.36 6.83
C ALA A 413 -20.88 -3.12 5.95
N LEU A 414 -19.96 -2.16 5.98
CA LEU A 414 -20.00 -0.97 5.12
C LEU A 414 -19.92 -1.35 3.62
N ALA A 415 -19.07 -2.32 3.28
CA ALA A 415 -18.90 -2.78 1.90
C ALA A 415 -20.17 -3.42 1.31
N ARG A 416 -21.02 -4.04 2.13
CA ARG A 416 -22.30 -4.63 1.68
C ARG A 416 -23.26 -3.59 1.12
N HIS A 417 -23.19 -2.36 1.59
CA HIS A 417 -24.08 -1.26 1.21
C HIS A 417 -23.54 -0.38 0.08
N ILE A 418 -22.36 -0.69 -0.49
CA ILE A 418 -21.80 0.04 -1.62
C ILE A 418 -22.43 -0.51 -2.91
N ALA A 419 -23.07 0.38 -3.68
CA ALA A 419 -23.60 0.03 -5.00
C ALA A 419 -22.45 -0.09 -6.01
N LEU A 420 -21.87 -1.29 -6.12
CA LEU A 420 -20.88 -1.58 -7.18
C LEU A 420 -21.60 -1.99 -8.46
N PRO A 421 -21.16 -1.51 -9.64
CA PRO A 421 -21.73 -1.97 -10.89
C PRO A 421 -21.59 -3.48 -10.99
N ALA A 422 -22.67 -4.15 -11.35
CA ALA A 422 -22.59 -5.53 -11.82
C ALA A 422 -21.56 -5.51 -12.98
N SER A 423 -20.55 -6.40 -12.95
CA SER A 423 -19.59 -6.53 -14.04
C SER A 423 -20.39 -6.56 -15.35
N ALA A 424 -20.23 -5.50 -16.16
CA ALA A 424 -20.86 -5.45 -17.47
C ALA A 424 -20.29 -6.63 -18.25
N SER A 425 -21.04 -7.72 -18.31
CA SER A 425 -20.85 -8.71 -19.36
C SER A 425 -20.96 -7.88 -20.63
N ARG A 426 -19.85 -7.68 -21.35
CA ARG A 426 -19.91 -7.20 -22.71
C ARG A 426 -20.77 -8.21 -23.46
N THR A 427 -22.06 -7.94 -23.51
CA THR A 427 -22.91 -8.50 -24.57
C THR A 427 -22.33 -7.89 -25.83
N VAL A 428 -21.50 -8.67 -26.51
CA VAL A 428 -21.14 -8.38 -27.89
C VAL A 428 -22.48 -8.30 -28.59
N MET A 429 -22.97 -7.07 -28.82
CA MET A 429 -24.10 -6.90 -29.72
C MET A 429 -23.66 -7.54 -31.05
N PRO A 430 -24.42 -8.51 -31.58
CA PRO A 430 -24.15 -8.99 -32.92
C PRO A 430 -24.22 -7.76 -33.84
N HIS A 431 -23.17 -7.53 -34.62
CA HIS A 431 -23.15 -6.52 -35.66
C HIS A 431 -24.41 -6.75 -36.49
N GLY A 432 -25.39 -5.86 -36.32
CA GLY A 432 -26.50 -5.79 -37.26
C GLY A 432 -25.94 -5.60 -38.66
N PRO A 433 -26.62 -6.14 -39.69
CA PRO A 433 -26.14 -6.05 -41.06
C PRO A 433 -25.88 -4.58 -41.40
N ARG A 434 -24.68 -4.30 -41.93
CA ARG A 434 -24.31 -2.98 -42.46
C ARG A 434 -25.39 -2.56 -43.44
N ALA A 435 -26.13 -1.50 -43.12
CA ALA A 435 -26.98 -0.83 -44.07
C ALA A 435 -26.08 -0.40 -45.26
N GLU A 436 -26.28 -1.03 -46.42
CA GLU A 436 -25.62 -0.63 -47.66
C GLU A 436 -25.98 0.83 -47.96
N PHE A 437 -24.98 1.69 -47.93
CA PHE A 437 -25.08 3.07 -48.33
C PHE A 437 -25.33 3.10 -49.85
N ARG A 438 -26.60 3.24 -50.27
CA ARG A 438 -26.94 3.56 -51.65
C ARG A 438 -26.70 5.05 -51.90
N PRO A 439 -25.81 5.42 -52.81
CA PRO A 439 -25.65 6.82 -53.19
C PRO A 439 -26.94 7.33 -53.90
N PRO A 440 -27.30 8.61 -53.69
CA PRO A 440 -28.48 9.17 -54.33
C PRO A 440 -28.29 9.26 -55.84
N ALA A 441 -29.31 8.83 -56.61
CA ALA A 441 -29.34 8.88 -58.05
C ALA A 441 -29.21 10.33 -58.56
N SER A 442 -28.25 10.57 -59.43
CA SER A 442 -28.07 11.84 -60.17
C SER A 442 -29.30 12.11 -61.03
N ARG A 443 -30.06 13.16 -60.71
CA ARG A 443 -31.06 13.70 -61.63
C ARG A 443 -30.33 14.41 -62.76
N GLY A 444 -30.45 13.83 -63.97
CA GLY A 444 -30.03 14.48 -65.19
C GLY A 444 -30.88 15.71 -65.49
N SER A 445 -30.20 16.79 -65.81
CA SER A 445 -30.76 18.01 -66.38
C SER A 445 -31.15 17.76 -67.88
N ILE A 446 -32.35 18.13 -68.21
CA ILE A 446 -32.70 18.63 -69.56
C ILE A 446 -32.93 20.11 -69.40
#